data_17393e9fe52149d47a8894708a936870
#
_entry.id   17393e9fe52149d47a8894708a936870
#
_cell.length_a   1.000
_cell.length_b   1.000
_cell.length_c   1.000
_cell.angle_alpha   90.00
_cell.angle_beta   90.00
_cell.angle_gamma   90.00
#
_symmetry.space_group_name_H-M   'P 1'
#
loop_
_entity.id
_entity.type
_entity.pdbx_description
1 polymer ?
#
loop_
_entity_poly.entity_id
_entity_poly.type
_entity_poly.pdbx_seq_one_letter_code
_entity_poly.pdbx_strand_id
1 'polypeptide(L)'
;MHSQEYMLGSTNQPEPSPENGKIRVKLITPLFESFIVEADSVLLPALDGDILILPDRAPIFLSLRPGRMIVYNKDQEPIKFLISSGVCEVRRNLCPVLAWGGREDKINPEKIKRQLDIAIKSLPSTHELAKSEALSRIEFFKMVLKELNYDLDKN
;
A
#
# COMPACT_ATOMS: atom_id res chain seq x y z
N MET A 1 13.53 25.13 -20.90
CA MET A 1 12.68 23.98 -21.27
C MET A 1 13.50 22.74 -21.17
N HIS A 2 13.44 22.07 -20.01
CA HIS A 2 14.02 20.75 -19.86
C HIS A 2 12.93 19.74 -20.13
N SER A 3 12.96 19.18 -21.33
CA SER A 3 12.24 17.96 -21.62
C SER A 3 12.84 16.87 -20.73
N GLN A 4 12.14 16.48 -19.69
CA GLN A 4 12.45 15.22 -19.03
C GLN A 4 12.09 14.14 -20.05
N GLU A 5 13.09 13.69 -20.77
CA GLU A 5 13.00 12.44 -21.47
C GLU A 5 12.72 11.38 -20.42
N TYR A 6 11.49 10.90 -20.40
CA TYR A 6 11.20 9.62 -19.78
C TYR A 6 11.96 8.59 -20.63
N MET A 7 13.19 8.34 -20.25
CA MET A 7 13.89 7.18 -20.73
C MET A 7 13.13 5.96 -20.23
N LEU A 8 12.24 5.46 -21.07
CA LEU A 8 11.83 4.08 -21.06
C LEU A 8 13.05 3.24 -21.46
N GLY A 9 14.13 3.43 -20.73
CA GLY A 9 15.26 2.54 -20.75
C GLY A 9 14.85 1.32 -19.95
N SER A 10 14.46 0.29 -20.64
CA SER A 10 14.54 -1.08 -20.17
C SER A 10 16.01 -1.36 -19.83
N THR A 11 16.50 -0.73 -18.80
CA THR A 11 17.76 -1.16 -18.19
C THR A 11 17.40 -2.34 -17.30
N ASN A 12 17.72 -3.50 -17.79
CA ASN A 12 17.67 -4.78 -17.08
C ASN A 12 18.73 -4.80 -15.96
N GLN A 13 19.02 -3.64 -15.37
CA GLN A 13 19.90 -3.55 -14.21
C GLN A 13 19.08 -3.75 -12.95
N PRO A 14 19.48 -4.69 -12.11
CA PRO A 14 18.81 -4.86 -10.83
C PRO A 14 18.91 -3.55 -10.04
N GLU A 15 17.80 -3.17 -9.39
CA GLU A 15 17.83 -2.03 -8.49
C GLU A 15 18.98 -2.19 -7.49
N PRO A 16 19.74 -1.12 -7.20
CA PRO A 16 20.84 -1.21 -6.25
C PRO A 16 20.31 -1.64 -4.88
N SER A 17 21.06 -2.50 -4.23
CA SER A 17 20.73 -2.97 -2.88
C SER A 17 20.65 -1.78 -1.93
N PRO A 18 19.71 -1.79 -0.96
CA PRO A 18 19.66 -0.78 0.09
C PRO A 18 20.93 -0.82 0.95
N GLU A 19 21.10 0.20 1.77
CA GLU A 19 22.19 0.26 2.75
C GLU A 19 22.23 -1.02 3.61
N ASN A 20 23.42 -1.39 4.06
CA ASN A 20 23.61 -2.52 4.95
C ASN A 20 22.69 -2.44 6.17
N GLY A 21 21.98 -3.53 6.44
CA GLY A 21 21.05 -3.62 7.56
C GLY A 21 19.71 -2.93 7.32
N LYS A 22 19.44 -2.47 6.10
CA LYS A 22 18.18 -1.84 5.73
C LYS A 22 17.43 -2.67 4.71
N ILE A 23 16.11 -2.49 4.71
CA ILE A 23 15.21 -3.00 3.68
C ILE A 23 14.56 -1.81 2.97
N ARG A 24 14.45 -1.87 1.65
CA ARG A 24 13.76 -0.83 0.88
C ARG A 24 12.31 -1.21 0.69
N VAL A 25 11.44 -0.44 1.34
CA VAL A 25 9.99 -0.59 1.21
C VAL A 25 9.49 0.37 0.14
N LYS A 26 8.75 -0.16 -0.82
CA LYS A 26 8.17 0.61 -1.91
C LYS A 26 6.68 0.31 -1.99
N LEU A 27 5.85 1.30 -1.72
CA LEU A 27 4.42 1.18 -1.94
C LEU A 27 4.08 1.70 -3.33
N ILE A 28 3.65 0.78 -4.20
CA ILE A 28 3.23 1.07 -5.57
C ILE A 28 1.71 1.07 -5.60
N THR A 29 1.13 2.22 -5.89
CA THR A 29 -0.31 2.41 -5.86
C THR A 29 -0.77 3.19 -7.11
N PRO A 30 -1.86 2.77 -7.77
CA PRO A 30 -2.29 3.40 -9.01
C PRO A 30 -2.91 4.79 -8.85
N LEU A 31 -3.39 5.15 -7.64
CA LEU A 31 -4.14 6.39 -7.40
C LEU A 31 -3.38 7.44 -6.58
N PHE A 32 -2.21 7.09 -6.06
CA PHE A 32 -1.42 7.97 -5.19
C PHE A 32 0.04 7.93 -5.63
N GLU A 33 0.81 8.88 -5.16
CA GLU A 33 2.26 8.83 -5.39
C GLU A 33 2.85 7.58 -4.73
N SER A 34 3.72 6.91 -5.46
CA SER A 34 4.48 5.80 -4.90
C SER A 34 5.38 6.30 -3.79
N PHE A 35 5.44 5.54 -2.72
CA PHE A 35 6.26 5.86 -1.55
C PHE A 35 7.46 4.90 -1.51
N ILE A 36 8.65 5.43 -1.26
CA ILE A 36 9.89 4.67 -1.14
C ILE A 36 10.61 5.11 0.13
N VAL A 37 11.00 4.14 0.97
CA VAL A 37 11.77 4.41 2.17
C VAL A 37 12.69 3.23 2.48
N GLU A 38 13.88 3.52 2.99
CA GLU A 38 14.75 2.52 3.61
C GLU A 38 14.41 2.40 5.09
N ALA A 39 14.27 1.17 5.57
CA ALA A 39 13.76 0.88 6.89
C ALA A 39 14.54 -0.22 7.59
N ASP A 40 14.49 -0.22 8.92
CA ASP A 40 15.02 -1.32 9.73
C ASP A 40 14.13 -2.56 9.66
N SER A 41 12.82 -2.35 9.58
CA SER A 41 11.84 -3.43 9.42
C SER A 41 10.51 -2.88 8.91
N VAL A 42 9.65 -3.77 8.41
CA VAL A 42 8.28 -3.45 8.02
C VAL A 42 7.33 -4.55 8.49
N LEU A 43 6.23 -4.13 9.10
CA LEU A 43 5.12 -5.02 9.46
C LEU A 43 4.08 -4.99 8.35
N LEU A 44 3.77 -6.15 7.79
CA LEU A 44 2.81 -6.30 6.69
C LEU A 44 1.57 -7.07 7.14
N PRO A 45 0.37 -6.65 6.73
CA PRO A 45 -0.87 -7.39 6.99
C PRO A 45 -1.03 -8.53 6.00
N ALA A 46 -0.30 -9.63 6.20
CA ALA A 46 -0.44 -10.81 5.37
C ALA A 46 -1.79 -11.50 5.59
N LEU A 47 -2.22 -12.29 4.61
CA LEU A 47 -3.53 -12.93 4.63
C LEU A 47 -3.74 -13.84 5.86
N ASP A 48 -2.69 -14.53 6.28
CA ASP A 48 -2.72 -15.46 7.41
C ASP A 48 -2.32 -14.81 8.75
N GLY A 49 -2.10 -13.52 8.78
CA GLY A 49 -1.69 -12.78 9.98
C GLY A 49 -0.57 -11.80 9.67
N ASP A 50 -0.31 -10.91 10.60
CA ASP A 50 0.76 -9.91 10.44
C ASP A 50 2.13 -10.58 10.43
N ILE A 51 3.00 -10.12 9.55
CA ILE A 51 4.37 -10.60 9.44
C ILE A 51 5.36 -9.44 9.49
N LEU A 52 6.36 -9.56 10.33
CA LEU A 52 7.46 -8.60 10.41
C LEU A 52 8.58 -9.02 9.46
N ILE A 53 8.89 -8.16 8.50
CA ILE A 53 9.96 -8.37 7.54
C ILE A 53 11.22 -7.66 8.03
N LEU A 54 12.27 -8.45 8.21
CA LEU A 54 13.60 -7.98 8.61
C LEU A 54 14.56 -8.06 7.42
N PRO A 55 15.65 -7.28 7.43
CA PRO A 55 16.70 -7.42 6.41
C PRO A 55 17.28 -8.83 6.37
N ASP A 56 17.85 -9.20 5.23
CA ASP A 56 18.58 -10.46 5.00
C ASP A 56 17.75 -11.74 5.17
N ARG A 57 16.44 -11.63 5.04
CA ARG A 57 15.59 -12.81 5.07
C ARG A 57 15.56 -13.54 3.73
N ALA A 58 15.22 -14.83 3.76
CA ALA A 58 14.92 -15.60 2.56
C ALA A 58 13.77 -14.98 1.75
N PRO A 59 13.79 -15.09 0.42
CA PRO A 59 12.70 -14.59 -0.42
C PRO A 59 11.34 -15.13 0.00
N ILE A 60 10.32 -14.26 -0.02
CA ILE A 60 8.94 -14.64 0.29
C ILE A 60 7.96 -13.86 -0.60
N PHE A 61 6.91 -14.53 -1.05
CA PHE A 61 5.77 -13.91 -1.71
C PHE A 61 4.58 -13.91 -0.76
N LEU A 62 3.94 -12.77 -0.60
CA LEU A 62 2.82 -12.58 0.33
C LEU A 62 1.60 -12.05 -0.38
N SER A 63 0.45 -12.65 -0.08
CA SER A 63 -0.85 -12.03 -0.32
C SER A 63 -1.20 -11.19 0.92
N LEU A 64 -1.66 -9.97 0.69
CA LEU A 64 -1.99 -9.00 1.74
C LEU A 64 -3.50 -8.83 1.87
N ARG A 65 -3.96 -8.70 3.10
CA ARG A 65 -5.33 -8.30 3.41
C ARG A 65 -5.40 -6.78 3.63
N PRO A 66 -6.59 -6.17 3.51
CA PRO A 66 -6.75 -4.77 3.90
C PRO A 66 -6.35 -4.56 5.35
N GLY A 67 -5.52 -3.57 5.61
CA GLY A 67 -5.02 -3.31 6.95
C GLY A 67 -3.92 -2.28 7.00
N ARG A 68 -3.18 -2.31 8.09
CA ARG A 68 -2.12 -1.35 8.37
C ARG A 68 -0.75 -1.94 8.10
N MET A 69 0.03 -1.29 7.25
CA MET A 69 1.46 -1.53 7.06
C MET A 69 2.23 -0.53 7.92
N ILE A 70 3.23 -0.98 8.66
CA ILE A 70 4.00 -0.11 9.54
C ILE A 70 5.48 -0.24 9.21
N VAL A 71 6.11 0.89 8.95
CA VAL A 71 7.55 0.99 8.65
C VAL A 71 8.26 1.50 9.89
N TYR A 72 9.27 0.74 10.34
CA TYR A 72 10.04 1.04 11.54
C TYR A 72 11.45 1.47 11.19
N ASN A 73 11.88 2.56 11.76
CA ASN A 73 13.27 3.01 11.77
C ASN A 73 13.68 3.37 13.19
N LYS A 74 14.89 2.98 13.57
CA LYS A 74 15.46 3.28 14.87
C LYS A 74 15.44 4.79 15.13
N ASP A 75 15.07 5.18 16.34
CA ASP A 75 15.02 6.57 16.80
C ASP A 75 14.07 7.48 16.00
N GLN A 76 13.12 6.89 15.26
CA GLN A 76 12.08 7.62 14.54
C GLN A 76 10.69 7.07 14.88
N GLU A 77 9.69 7.92 14.77
CA GLU A 77 8.30 7.48 14.87
C GLU A 77 7.95 6.54 13.72
N PRO A 78 7.25 5.44 13.98
CA PRO A 78 6.81 4.55 12.92
C PRO A 78 5.94 5.27 11.88
N ILE A 79 6.15 4.94 10.61
CA ILE A 79 5.30 5.45 9.54
C ILE A 79 4.22 4.42 9.26
N LYS A 80 2.97 4.83 9.40
CA LYS A 80 1.81 3.95 9.22
C LYS A 80 1.10 4.24 7.90
N PHE A 81 0.76 3.16 7.21
CA PHE A 81 0.00 3.18 5.96
C PHE A 81 -1.25 2.34 6.13
N LEU A 82 -2.35 2.79 5.54
CA LEU A 82 -3.53 1.97 5.34
C LEU A 82 -3.52 1.47 3.91
N ILE A 83 -3.57 0.16 3.73
CA ILE A 83 -3.47 -0.49 2.42
C ILE A 83 -4.65 -1.42 2.16
N SER A 84 -4.97 -1.60 0.89
CA SER A 84 -5.94 -2.58 0.42
C SER A 84 -5.34 -3.98 0.37
N SER A 85 -6.14 -4.95 -0.05
CA SER A 85 -5.63 -6.23 -0.53
C SER A 85 -4.59 -6.00 -1.62
N GLY A 86 -3.55 -6.81 -1.61
CA GLY A 86 -2.47 -6.67 -2.57
C GLY A 86 -1.48 -7.80 -2.47
N VAL A 87 -0.33 -7.58 -3.03
CA VAL A 87 0.76 -8.56 -3.05
C VAL A 87 2.08 -7.89 -2.72
N CYS A 88 2.98 -8.68 -2.17
CA CYS A 88 4.34 -8.25 -1.85
C CYS A 88 5.31 -9.40 -2.14
N GLU A 89 6.36 -9.12 -2.88
CA GLU A 89 7.47 -10.07 -3.07
C GLU A 89 8.72 -9.49 -2.43
N VAL A 90 9.17 -10.11 -1.33
CA VAL A 90 10.38 -9.69 -0.62
C VAL A 90 11.54 -10.52 -1.13
N ARG A 91 12.58 -9.87 -1.63
CA ARG A 91 13.84 -10.51 -2.00
C ARG A 91 14.97 -9.49 -2.05
N ARG A 92 16.15 -9.91 -1.65
CA ARG A 92 17.38 -9.07 -1.69
C ARG A 92 17.19 -7.71 -1.01
N ASN A 93 16.53 -7.71 0.15
CA ASN A 93 16.21 -6.49 0.91
C ASN A 93 15.36 -5.46 0.15
N LEU A 94 14.66 -5.90 -0.88
CA LEU A 94 13.66 -5.13 -1.59
C LEU A 94 12.26 -5.64 -1.21
N CYS A 95 11.38 -4.72 -0.87
CA CYS A 95 10.01 -5.02 -0.43
C CYS A 95 9.02 -4.16 -1.20
N PRO A 96 8.77 -4.49 -2.50
CA PRO A 96 7.73 -3.82 -3.26
C PRO A 96 6.35 -4.31 -2.82
N VAL A 97 5.50 -3.40 -2.42
CA VAL A 97 4.10 -3.65 -2.04
C VAL A 97 3.20 -3.05 -3.12
N LEU A 98 2.44 -3.91 -3.79
CA LEU A 98 1.46 -3.51 -4.79
C LEU A 98 0.07 -3.55 -4.15
N ALA A 99 -0.44 -2.38 -3.81
CA ALA A 99 -1.75 -2.24 -3.18
C ALA A 99 -2.22 -0.79 -3.31
N TRP A 100 -3.51 -0.55 -3.15
CA TRP A 100 -3.99 0.80 -2.93
C TRP A 100 -3.69 1.20 -1.50
N GLY A 101 -3.38 2.47 -1.30
CA GLY A 101 -3.15 2.92 0.06
C GLY A 101 -2.37 4.22 0.11
N GLY A 102 -2.18 4.69 1.32
CA GLY A 102 -1.42 5.90 1.59
C GLY A 102 -1.07 6.03 3.06
N ARG A 103 -0.24 7.00 3.38
CA ARG A 103 0.11 7.31 4.76
C ARG A 103 -1.14 7.68 5.54
N GLU A 104 -1.33 7.04 6.68
CA GLU A 104 -2.49 7.23 7.55
C GLU A 104 -2.67 8.70 7.97
N ASP A 105 -1.56 9.39 8.26
CA ASP A 105 -1.55 10.79 8.65
C ASP A 105 -1.80 11.80 7.50
N LYS A 106 -1.79 11.32 6.27
CA LYS A 106 -2.03 12.13 5.05
C LYS A 106 -3.39 11.88 4.41
N ILE A 107 -4.13 10.89 4.87
CA ILE A 107 -5.43 10.55 4.32
C ILE A 107 -6.48 11.54 4.83
N ASN A 108 -7.22 12.15 3.90
CA ASN A 108 -8.37 12.99 4.23
C ASN A 108 -9.63 12.10 4.28
N PRO A 109 -10.24 11.90 5.47
CA PRO A 109 -11.38 11.00 5.60
C PRO A 109 -12.62 11.47 4.83
N GLU A 110 -12.84 12.75 4.69
CA GLU A 110 -13.98 13.28 3.92
C GLU A 110 -13.86 12.99 2.44
N LYS A 111 -12.63 13.06 1.91
CA LYS A 111 -12.35 12.68 0.53
C LYS A 111 -12.61 11.19 0.31
N ILE A 112 -12.21 10.34 1.25
CA ILE A 112 -12.49 8.90 1.22
C ILE A 112 -13.98 8.63 1.28
N LYS A 113 -14.72 9.34 2.13
CA LYS A 113 -16.17 9.21 2.21
C LYS A 113 -16.85 9.53 0.88
N ARG A 114 -16.42 10.59 0.19
CA ARG A 114 -16.93 10.93 -1.15
C ARG A 114 -16.63 9.83 -2.16
N GLN A 115 -15.42 9.29 -2.14
CA GLN A 115 -15.03 8.17 -3.02
C GLN A 115 -15.86 6.91 -2.73
N LEU A 116 -16.14 6.65 -1.47
CA LEU A 116 -17.01 5.54 -1.06
C LEU A 116 -18.43 5.72 -1.63
N ASP A 117 -19.02 6.89 -1.48
CA ASP A 117 -20.37 7.17 -1.97
C ASP A 117 -20.45 7.02 -3.51
N ILE A 118 -19.44 7.50 -4.22
CA ILE A 118 -19.34 7.33 -5.68
C ILE A 118 -19.23 5.84 -6.04
N ALA A 119 -18.38 5.10 -5.35
CA ALA A 119 -18.19 3.68 -5.61
C ALA A 119 -19.46 2.86 -5.38
N ILE A 120 -20.22 3.17 -4.33
CA ILE A 120 -21.50 2.51 -4.03
C ILE A 120 -22.54 2.81 -5.13
N LYS A 121 -22.64 4.06 -5.55
CA LYS A 121 -23.61 4.48 -6.58
C LYS A 121 -23.30 3.94 -7.96
N SER A 122 -22.02 3.70 -8.27
CA SER A 122 -21.59 3.22 -9.57
C SER A 122 -21.31 1.70 -9.59
N LEU A 123 -21.84 0.96 -8.62
CA LEU A 123 -21.65 -0.48 -8.55
C LEU A 123 -22.22 -1.17 -9.80
N PRO A 124 -21.40 -1.84 -10.64
CA PRO A 124 -21.90 -2.49 -11.83
C PRO A 124 -22.78 -3.69 -11.50
N SER A 125 -23.90 -3.80 -12.20
CA SER A 125 -24.89 -4.87 -11.98
C SER A 125 -24.69 -6.10 -12.86
N THR A 126 -23.81 -6.05 -13.88
CA THR A 126 -23.82 -7.00 -14.98
C THR A 126 -22.53 -7.81 -15.18
N HIS A 127 -21.41 -7.44 -14.60
CA HIS A 127 -20.14 -8.16 -14.75
C HIS A 127 -19.60 -8.59 -13.41
N GLU A 128 -19.50 -9.89 -13.19
CA GLU A 128 -19.01 -10.48 -11.93
C GLU A 128 -17.62 -9.98 -11.54
N LEU A 129 -16.70 -9.91 -12.51
CA LEU A 129 -15.32 -9.47 -12.23
C LEU A 129 -15.27 -7.98 -11.84
N ALA A 130 -15.92 -7.13 -12.61
CA ALA A 130 -15.99 -5.70 -12.32
C ALA A 130 -16.72 -5.40 -11.00
N LYS A 131 -17.73 -6.21 -10.68
CA LYS A 131 -18.43 -6.15 -9.40
C LYS A 131 -17.53 -6.53 -8.23
N SER A 132 -16.72 -7.59 -8.39
CA SER A 132 -15.77 -8.03 -7.37
C SER A 132 -14.72 -6.96 -7.08
N GLU A 133 -14.15 -6.34 -8.10
CA GLU A 133 -13.20 -5.25 -7.94
C GLU A 133 -13.82 -4.03 -7.27
N ALA A 134 -15.04 -3.67 -7.66
CA ALA A 134 -15.78 -2.55 -7.05
C ALA A 134 -16.08 -2.81 -5.57
N LEU A 135 -16.48 -4.03 -5.22
CA LEU A 135 -16.72 -4.42 -3.82
C LEU A 135 -15.44 -4.38 -2.98
N SER A 136 -14.31 -4.84 -3.54
CA SER A 136 -13.01 -4.76 -2.86
C SER A 136 -12.60 -3.31 -2.57
N ARG A 137 -12.87 -2.41 -3.50
CA ARG A 137 -12.64 -0.97 -3.33
C ARG A 137 -13.51 -0.38 -2.23
N ILE A 138 -14.79 -0.74 -2.21
CA ILE A 138 -15.74 -0.32 -1.18
C ILE A 138 -15.30 -0.80 0.21
N GLU A 139 -14.90 -2.05 0.33
CA GLU A 139 -14.38 -2.60 1.59
C GLU A 139 -13.13 -1.87 2.06
N PHE A 140 -12.24 -1.54 1.14
CA PHE A 140 -11.04 -0.77 1.46
C PHE A 140 -11.40 0.62 2.01
N PHE A 141 -12.27 1.36 1.35
CA PHE A 141 -12.69 2.68 1.81
C PHE A 141 -13.38 2.62 3.18
N LYS A 142 -14.22 1.63 3.41
CA LYS A 142 -14.85 1.40 4.71
C LYS A 142 -13.82 1.12 5.81
N MET A 143 -12.84 0.29 5.52
CA MET A 143 -11.75 -0.01 6.45
C MET A 143 -10.96 1.26 6.80
N VAL A 144 -10.60 2.07 5.82
CA VAL A 144 -9.88 3.32 6.02
C VAL A 144 -10.67 4.26 6.95
N LEU A 145 -11.96 4.44 6.69
CA LEU A 145 -12.80 5.31 7.51
C LEU A 145 -12.94 4.80 8.94
N LYS A 146 -13.04 3.49 9.12
CA LYS A 146 -13.07 2.87 10.45
C LYS A 146 -11.76 3.12 11.21
N GLU A 147 -10.62 2.89 10.57
CA GLU A 147 -9.30 3.08 11.20
C GLU A 147 -9.03 4.55 11.55
N LEU A 148 -9.59 5.49 10.78
CA LEU A 148 -9.50 6.91 11.07
C LEU A 148 -10.57 7.42 12.05
N ASN A 149 -11.36 6.52 12.63
CA ASN A 149 -12.47 6.86 13.54
C ASN A 149 -13.48 7.84 12.93
N TYR A 150 -13.69 7.76 11.63
CA TYR A 150 -14.67 8.59 10.94
C TYR A 150 -16.08 8.05 11.16
N ASP A 151 -16.96 8.91 11.61
CA ASP A 151 -18.37 8.56 11.84
C ASP A 151 -19.13 8.54 10.50
N LEU A 152 -19.50 7.34 10.04
CA LEU A 152 -20.25 7.15 8.80
C LEU A 152 -21.70 7.60 8.92
N ASP A 153 -22.22 7.73 10.14
CA ASP A 153 -23.61 8.07 10.42
C ASP A 153 -23.86 9.58 10.57
N LYS A 154 -22.79 10.39 10.52
CA LYS A 154 -22.92 11.85 10.48
C LYS A 154 -23.24 12.34 9.08
N ASN A 155 -24.45 12.80 8.92
CA ASN A 155 -24.88 13.57 7.76
C ASN A 155 -24.38 15.02 7.86
#